data_a7be3cc653b903cde326aecb564fd988
#
_entry.id   a7be3cc653b903cde326aecb564fd988
#
_cell.length_a   1.000
_cell.length_b   1.000
_cell.length_c   1.000
_cell.angle_alpha   90.00
_cell.angle_beta   90.00
_cell.angle_gamma   90.00
#
_symmetry.space_group_name_H-M   'P 1'
#
loop_
_entity.id
_entity.type
_entity.pdbx_description
1 polymer ?
#
loop_
_entity_poly.entity_id
_entity_poly.type
_entity_poly.pdbx_seq_one_letter_code
_entity_poly.pdbx_strand_id
1 'polypeptide(L)'
;MKSNFLKKITLAACALILTMGSTSCIDDLNQGIKDPQTNTVLDPTGLLAKVYASLSITGQVGSDGNPDMSQFDEGNSAFYRRIFEANELCSDECIWTWQGDAGIPELTNLSWDSSHGYNELTYYRIMYNVTLCNYYLAETADTEDQEVLTYRAEVRFMRAFYLFQFID
;
A
#
# COMPACT_ATOMS: atom_id res chain seq x y z
N MET A 1 -22.15 29.21 60.78
CA MET A 1 -22.82 29.44 59.49
C MET A 1 -21.87 29.95 58.38
N LYS A 2 -20.91 30.81 58.62
CA LYS A 2 -20.01 31.35 57.59
C LYS A 2 -19.05 30.30 56.95
N SER A 3 -18.60 29.28 57.68
CA SER A 3 -17.67 28.23 57.16
C SER A 3 -18.29 27.34 56.08
N ASN A 4 -19.57 27.00 56.22
CA ASN A 4 -20.24 26.13 55.25
C ASN A 4 -20.63 26.88 53.96
N PHE A 5 -20.76 28.17 53.99
CA PHE A 5 -21.03 29.01 52.84
C PHE A 5 -19.74 29.17 51.98
N LEU A 6 -18.61 29.43 52.61
CA LEU A 6 -17.33 29.48 51.88
C LEU A 6 -17.00 28.15 51.19
N LYS A 7 -17.20 27.00 51.85
CA LYS A 7 -16.98 25.68 51.23
C LYS A 7 -17.85 25.43 50.02
N LYS A 8 -19.10 25.91 50.02
CA LYS A 8 -20.02 25.77 48.88
C LYS A 8 -19.60 26.65 47.71
N ILE A 9 -19.06 27.86 47.96
CA ILE A 9 -18.56 28.75 46.92
C ILE A 9 -17.29 28.20 46.30
N THR A 10 -16.34 27.66 47.07
CA THR A 10 -15.14 27.03 46.55
C THR A 10 -15.44 25.77 45.74
N LEU A 11 -16.40 24.95 46.17
CA LEU A 11 -16.82 23.76 45.41
C LEU A 11 -17.46 24.13 44.06
N ALA A 12 -18.30 25.17 44.03
CA ALA A 12 -18.94 25.68 42.83
C ALA A 12 -17.91 26.28 41.85
N ALA A 13 -16.92 27.03 42.34
CA ALA A 13 -15.85 27.61 41.54
C ALA A 13 -14.95 26.52 40.93
N CYS A 14 -14.60 25.47 41.67
CA CYS A 14 -13.84 24.33 41.15
C CYS A 14 -14.63 23.56 40.10
N ALA A 15 -15.94 23.37 40.27
CA ALA A 15 -16.78 22.71 39.28
C ALA A 15 -16.87 23.51 37.95
N LEU A 16 -16.93 24.85 38.02
CA LEU A 16 -16.95 25.71 36.84
C LEU A 16 -15.61 25.68 36.06
N ILE A 17 -14.48 25.61 36.78
CA ILE A 17 -13.16 25.53 36.16
C ILE A 17 -12.96 24.19 35.43
N LEU A 18 -13.47 23.08 35.98
CA LEU A 18 -13.42 21.75 35.39
C LEU A 18 -14.28 21.62 34.11
N THR A 19 -15.35 22.38 33.99
CA THR A 19 -16.22 22.34 32.79
C THR A 19 -15.67 23.21 31.64
N MET A 20 -14.85 24.22 31.92
CA MET A 20 -14.24 25.06 30.88
C MET A 20 -12.98 24.44 30.26
N GLY A 21 -12.37 23.44 30.90
CA GLY A 21 -11.16 22.77 30.40
C GLY A 21 -11.39 21.67 29.37
N SER A 22 -12.64 21.26 29.11
CA SER A 22 -12.94 20.10 28.28
C SER A 22 -13.32 20.40 26.81
N THR A 23 -13.37 21.68 26.42
CA THR A 23 -13.78 22.07 25.06
C THR A 23 -12.63 22.40 24.13
N SER A 24 -11.38 22.32 24.60
CA SER A 24 -10.23 22.87 23.86
C SER A 24 -9.53 21.88 22.89
N CYS A 25 -9.85 20.59 22.89
CA CYS A 25 -9.01 19.63 22.18
C CYS A 25 -9.66 18.96 20.96
N ILE A 26 -10.92 19.25 20.64
CA ILE A 26 -11.62 18.54 19.56
C ILE A 26 -11.39 19.24 18.20
N ASP A 27 -11.32 20.57 18.19
CA ASP A 27 -11.09 21.32 16.94
C ASP A 27 -9.66 21.15 16.39
N ASP A 28 -8.71 20.79 17.25
CA ASP A 28 -7.31 20.55 16.83
C ASP A 28 -7.13 19.20 16.15
N LEU A 29 -8.10 18.29 16.26
CA LEU A 29 -8.10 17.00 15.59
C LEU A 29 -8.71 17.06 14.17
N ASN A 30 -9.42 18.13 13.84
CA ASN A 30 -10.06 18.34 12.54
C ASN A 30 -9.25 19.29 11.65
N GLN A 31 -7.93 19.26 11.76
CA GLN A 31 -7.09 20.07 10.90
C GLN A 31 -7.07 19.50 9.48
N GLY A 32 -7.41 20.33 8.51
CA GLY A 32 -7.19 20.01 7.09
C GLY A 32 -5.73 19.69 6.81
N ILE A 33 -5.46 18.96 5.75
CA ILE A 33 -4.12 18.58 5.31
C ILE A 33 -3.25 19.85 5.20
N LYS A 34 -2.20 19.95 6.02
CA LYS A 34 -1.31 21.10 6.10
C LYS A 34 -0.17 21.06 5.09
N ASP A 35 0.11 19.89 4.53
CA ASP A 35 1.16 19.74 3.52
C ASP A 35 0.62 20.16 2.14
N PRO A 36 1.13 21.24 1.55
CA PRO A 36 0.72 21.69 0.23
C PRO A 36 1.11 20.70 -0.89
N GLN A 37 1.98 19.74 -0.61
CA GLN A 37 2.36 18.69 -1.57
C GLN A 37 1.39 17.51 -1.54
N THR A 38 0.54 17.40 -0.53
CA THR A 38 -0.50 16.37 -0.48
C THR A 38 -1.64 16.77 -1.40
N ASN A 39 -1.70 16.15 -2.56
CA ASN A 39 -2.80 16.34 -3.48
C ASN A 39 -4.06 15.66 -2.91
N THR A 40 -5.06 16.46 -2.55
CA THR A 40 -6.36 15.98 -2.04
C THR A 40 -7.36 15.69 -3.16
N VAL A 41 -7.02 16.06 -4.38
CA VAL A 41 -7.85 15.81 -5.55
C VAL A 41 -7.42 14.49 -6.18
N LEU A 42 -8.36 13.56 -6.29
CA LEU A 42 -8.12 12.30 -7.00
C LEU A 42 -7.73 12.60 -8.45
N ASP A 43 -6.61 12.06 -8.89
CA ASP A 43 -6.20 12.04 -10.29
C ASP A 43 -6.38 10.61 -10.85
N PRO A 44 -7.51 10.31 -11.51
CA PRO A 44 -7.76 8.98 -12.03
C PRO A 44 -6.75 8.54 -13.09
N THR A 45 -6.24 9.47 -13.90
CA THR A 45 -5.26 9.17 -14.95
C THR A 45 -3.90 8.84 -14.35
N GLY A 46 -3.43 9.64 -13.38
CA GLY A 46 -2.18 9.36 -12.67
C GLY A 46 -2.25 8.07 -11.87
N LEU A 47 -3.39 7.78 -11.26
CA LEU A 47 -3.58 6.53 -10.53
C LEU A 47 -3.64 5.30 -11.47
N LEU A 48 -4.26 5.42 -12.65
CA LEU A 48 -4.21 4.41 -13.69
C LEU A 48 -2.77 4.15 -14.15
N ALA A 49 -2.02 5.23 -14.42
CA ALA A 49 -0.62 5.12 -14.80
C ALA A 49 0.20 4.36 -13.73
N LYS A 50 -0.09 4.57 -12.45
CA LYS A 50 0.52 3.80 -11.35
C LYS A 50 0.16 2.31 -11.40
N VAL A 51 -1.08 1.96 -11.74
CA VAL A 51 -1.50 0.55 -11.92
C VAL A 51 -0.68 -0.11 -13.01
N TYR A 52 -0.49 0.54 -14.16
CA TYR A 52 0.34 0.00 -15.24
C TYR A 52 1.83 -0.02 -14.88
N ALA A 53 2.32 1.04 -14.26
CA ALA A 53 3.71 1.12 -13.82
C ALA A 53 4.09 0.00 -12.83
N SER A 54 3.14 -0.47 -12.03
CA SER A 54 3.36 -1.54 -11.04
C SER A 54 3.72 -2.90 -11.65
N LEU A 55 3.61 -3.07 -12.98
CA LEU A 55 4.14 -4.24 -13.68
C LEU A 55 5.68 -4.32 -13.63
N SER A 56 6.36 -3.17 -13.65
CA SER A 56 7.81 -3.12 -13.80
C SER A 56 8.51 -2.22 -12.78
N ILE A 57 7.81 -1.21 -12.23
CA ILE A 57 8.38 -0.24 -11.31
C ILE A 57 7.99 -0.59 -9.88
N THR A 58 8.96 -0.49 -8.97
CA THR A 58 8.82 -0.89 -7.57
C THR A 58 9.05 0.26 -6.59
N GLY A 59 9.08 1.48 -7.07
CA GLY A 59 9.24 2.69 -6.28
C GLY A 59 8.97 3.94 -7.09
N GLN A 60 9.08 5.11 -6.45
CA GLN A 60 8.79 6.39 -7.08
C GLN A 60 10.00 7.02 -7.79
N VAL A 61 11.19 6.60 -7.45
CA VAL A 61 12.45 7.21 -7.90
C VAL A 61 13.33 6.29 -8.75
N GLY A 62 12.79 5.18 -9.24
CA GLY A 62 13.50 4.21 -10.07
C GLY A 62 14.39 3.26 -9.28
N SER A 63 15.33 2.61 -9.97
CA SER A 63 16.14 1.53 -9.41
C SER A 63 17.07 1.92 -8.26
N ASP A 64 17.39 3.20 -8.14
CA ASP A 64 18.26 3.71 -7.08
C ASP A 64 17.47 4.23 -5.86
N GLY A 65 16.15 4.14 -5.91
CA GLY A 65 15.27 4.60 -4.85
C GLY A 65 14.88 3.52 -3.86
N ASN A 66 14.17 3.94 -2.81
CA ASN A 66 13.58 2.98 -1.89
C ASN A 66 12.43 2.23 -2.59
N PRO A 67 12.39 0.90 -2.50
CA PRO A 67 11.28 0.11 -3.01
C PRO A 67 10.00 0.41 -2.23
N ASP A 68 8.86 0.18 -2.87
CA ASP A 68 7.54 0.26 -2.23
C ASP A 68 7.25 -0.93 -1.30
N MET A 69 8.11 -1.94 -1.31
CA MET A 69 8.12 -3.09 -0.41
C MET A 69 9.48 -3.15 0.31
N SER A 70 9.47 -2.91 1.62
CA SER A 70 10.68 -2.68 2.42
C SER A 70 11.58 -3.89 2.65
N GLN A 71 11.17 -5.07 2.24
CA GLN A 71 11.88 -6.33 2.55
C GLN A 71 12.96 -6.70 1.54
N PHE A 72 13.00 -6.05 0.39
CA PHE A 72 13.87 -6.42 -0.72
C PHE A 72 14.38 -5.20 -1.48
N ASP A 73 15.46 -5.39 -2.23
CA ASP A 73 16.02 -4.36 -3.09
C ASP A 73 15.03 -3.88 -4.15
N GLU A 74 15.18 -2.63 -4.55
CA GLU A 74 14.56 -2.09 -5.75
C GLU A 74 14.88 -3.00 -6.96
N GLY A 75 13.87 -3.24 -7.78
CA GLY A 75 14.00 -4.14 -8.93
C GLY A 75 13.82 -5.63 -8.62
N ASN A 76 14.22 -6.11 -7.45
CA ASN A 76 13.98 -7.51 -7.05
C ASN A 76 12.49 -7.80 -6.85
N SER A 77 11.74 -6.83 -6.37
CA SER A 77 10.32 -6.95 -6.10
C SER A 77 9.41 -6.62 -7.28
N ALA A 78 9.95 -6.33 -8.47
CA ALA A 78 9.15 -6.02 -9.66
C ALA A 78 8.27 -7.21 -10.07
N PHE A 79 6.98 -6.95 -10.35
CA PHE A 79 6.03 -8.02 -10.69
C PHE A 79 6.52 -8.88 -11.86
N TYR A 80 6.91 -8.23 -12.97
CA TYR A 80 7.40 -8.96 -14.15
C TYR A 80 8.60 -9.84 -13.82
N ARG A 81 9.55 -9.32 -13.05
CA ARG A 81 10.72 -10.09 -12.62
C ARG A 81 10.34 -11.28 -11.75
N ARG A 82 9.43 -11.09 -10.79
CA ARG A 82 8.99 -12.17 -9.89
C ARG A 82 8.31 -13.31 -10.66
N ILE A 83 7.42 -12.96 -11.58
CA ILE A 83 6.73 -13.98 -12.39
C ILE A 83 7.72 -14.68 -13.34
N PHE A 84 8.61 -13.92 -13.99
CA PHE A 84 9.62 -14.49 -14.85
C PHE A 84 10.53 -15.46 -14.07
N GLU A 85 11.10 -15.03 -12.95
CA GLU A 85 11.99 -15.89 -12.16
C GLU A 85 11.28 -17.12 -11.60
N ALA A 86 10.05 -17.00 -11.14
CA ALA A 86 9.29 -18.13 -10.63
C ALA A 86 9.01 -19.19 -11.70
N ASN A 87 8.77 -18.79 -12.94
CA ASN A 87 8.49 -19.72 -14.03
C ASN A 87 9.79 -20.28 -14.66
N GLU A 88 10.76 -19.42 -14.98
CA GLU A 88 11.90 -19.80 -15.78
C GLU A 88 13.00 -20.52 -14.97
N LEU A 89 13.21 -20.11 -13.70
CA LEU A 89 14.24 -20.75 -12.87
C LEU A 89 13.82 -22.13 -12.35
N CYS A 90 12.53 -22.44 -12.40
CA CYS A 90 11.99 -23.77 -12.08
C CYS A 90 12.01 -24.72 -13.28
N SER A 91 12.46 -24.26 -14.45
CA SER A 91 12.58 -25.02 -15.69
C SER A 91 14.05 -25.29 -16.02
N ASP A 92 14.30 -26.00 -17.13
CA ASP A 92 15.63 -26.21 -17.71
C ASP A 92 15.97 -25.18 -18.82
N GLU A 93 15.13 -24.18 -19.02
CA GLU A 93 15.28 -23.20 -20.08
C GLU A 93 16.27 -22.09 -19.73
N CYS A 94 16.40 -21.74 -18.43
CA CYS A 94 17.37 -20.74 -18.02
C CYS A 94 18.10 -21.11 -16.72
N ILE A 95 19.28 -20.49 -16.56
CA ILE A 95 20.08 -20.62 -15.36
C ILE A 95 20.48 -19.25 -14.83
N TRP A 96 20.34 -19.05 -13.54
CA TRP A 96 20.78 -17.82 -12.90
C TRP A 96 22.29 -17.74 -12.82
N THR A 97 22.87 -16.61 -13.20
CA THR A 97 24.33 -16.46 -13.25
C THR A 97 24.98 -16.58 -11.86
N TRP A 98 24.32 -16.07 -10.84
CA TRP A 98 24.79 -16.11 -9.45
C TRP A 98 24.10 -17.24 -8.67
N GLN A 99 24.55 -18.45 -8.90
CA GLN A 99 23.99 -19.68 -8.32
C GLN A 99 24.01 -19.72 -6.79
N GLY A 100 24.80 -18.86 -6.14
CA GLY A 100 24.90 -18.77 -4.68
C GLY A 100 23.94 -17.78 -4.03
N ASP A 101 23.11 -17.07 -4.81
CA ASP A 101 22.13 -16.16 -4.27
C ASP A 101 21.08 -16.93 -3.47
N ALA A 102 20.73 -16.39 -2.29
CA ALA A 102 19.77 -17.03 -1.41
C ALA A 102 18.41 -17.19 -2.11
N GLY A 103 17.84 -18.39 -2.05
CA GLY A 103 16.58 -18.75 -2.69
C GLY A 103 16.69 -19.25 -4.14
N ILE A 104 17.79 -18.99 -4.84
CA ILE A 104 17.98 -19.46 -6.23
C ILE A 104 18.20 -20.97 -6.34
N PRO A 105 19.04 -21.61 -5.49
CA PRO A 105 19.19 -23.06 -5.51
C PRO A 105 17.87 -23.81 -5.28
N GLU A 106 17.03 -23.30 -4.42
CA GLU A 106 15.74 -23.92 -4.11
C GLU A 106 14.79 -23.85 -5.30
N LEU A 107 14.78 -22.77 -6.07
CA LEU A 107 13.99 -22.66 -7.31
C LEU A 107 14.52 -23.64 -8.36
N THR A 108 15.81 -23.64 -8.61
CA THR A 108 16.45 -24.51 -9.62
C THR A 108 16.29 -26.00 -9.30
N ASN A 109 16.33 -26.37 -8.03
CA ASN A 109 16.22 -27.76 -7.58
C ASN A 109 14.79 -28.17 -7.22
N LEU A 110 13.79 -27.29 -7.37
CA LEU A 110 12.40 -27.51 -6.99
C LEU A 110 12.26 -27.94 -5.52
N SER A 111 13.04 -27.32 -4.62
CA SER A 111 13.18 -27.74 -3.23
C SER A 111 12.76 -26.66 -2.22
N TRP A 112 11.99 -25.67 -2.65
CA TRP A 112 11.48 -24.63 -1.77
C TRP A 112 10.49 -25.14 -0.74
N ASP A 113 10.37 -24.42 0.36
CA ASP A 113 9.40 -24.65 1.42
C ASP A 113 8.56 -23.39 1.70
N SER A 114 7.74 -23.43 2.75
CA SER A 114 6.86 -22.32 3.14
C SER A 114 7.59 -21.07 3.64
N SER A 115 8.89 -21.12 3.85
CA SER A 115 9.74 -20.00 4.28
C SER A 115 10.56 -19.39 3.15
N HIS A 116 10.33 -19.84 1.91
CA HIS A 116 11.10 -19.42 0.76
C HIS A 116 10.87 -17.95 0.41
N GLY A 117 11.90 -17.10 0.57
CA GLY A 117 11.79 -15.65 0.47
C GLY A 117 11.32 -15.12 -0.89
N TYR A 118 11.73 -15.75 -2.01
CA TYR A 118 11.28 -15.35 -3.34
C TYR A 118 9.80 -15.66 -3.58
N ASN A 119 9.28 -16.77 -3.07
CA ASN A 119 7.86 -17.10 -3.18
C ASN A 119 7.03 -16.15 -2.31
N GLU A 120 7.49 -15.85 -1.10
CA GLU A 120 6.88 -14.84 -0.24
C GLU A 120 6.84 -13.48 -0.92
N LEU A 121 7.94 -13.04 -1.52
CA LEU A 121 8.02 -11.78 -2.25
C LEU A 121 7.07 -11.73 -3.45
N THR A 122 6.98 -12.83 -4.21
CA THR A 122 6.06 -12.96 -5.33
C THR A 122 4.61 -12.80 -4.87
N TYR A 123 4.24 -13.47 -3.77
CA TYR A 123 2.94 -13.33 -3.14
C TYR A 123 2.63 -11.88 -2.76
N TYR A 124 3.54 -11.22 -2.03
CA TYR A 124 3.33 -9.84 -1.60
C TYR A 124 3.23 -8.88 -2.78
N ARG A 125 4.04 -9.07 -3.82
CA ARG A 125 3.97 -8.22 -5.03
C ARG A 125 2.63 -8.37 -5.75
N ILE A 126 2.12 -9.57 -5.92
CA ILE A 126 0.80 -9.80 -6.53
C ILE A 126 -0.29 -9.13 -5.69
N MET A 127 -0.27 -9.34 -4.36
CA MET A 127 -1.29 -8.78 -3.46
C MET A 127 -1.22 -7.25 -3.38
N TYR A 128 -0.02 -6.67 -3.44
CA TYR A 128 0.14 -5.22 -3.55
C TYR A 128 -0.56 -4.67 -4.81
N ASN A 129 -0.30 -5.28 -5.96
CA ASN A 129 -0.89 -4.85 -7.23
C ASN A 129 -2.42 -5.03 -7.25
N VAL A 130 -2.93 -6.13 -6.69
CA VAL A 130 -4.38 -6.34 -6.50
C VAL A 130 -4.98 -5.26 -5.59
N THR A 131 -4.29 -4.92 -4.51
CA THR A 131 -4.73 -3.86 -3.58
C THR A 131 -4.76 -2.50 -4.27
N LEU A 132 -3.76 -2.18 -5.09
CA LEU A 132 -3.73 -0.95 -5.88
C LEU A 132 -4.91 -0.88 -6.85
N CYS A 133 -5.24 -1.98 -7.52
CA CYS A 133 -6.43 -2.06 -8.38
C CYS A 133 -7.72 -1.87 -7.57
N ASN A 134 -7.83 -2.48 -6.40
CA ASN A 134 -8.99 -2.32 -5.53
C ASN A 134 -9.13 -0.86 -5.06
N TYR A 135 -8.03 -0.22 -4.69
CA TYR A 135 -8.01 1.20 -4.33
C TYR A 135 -8.52 2.07 -5.47
N TYR A 136 -8.01 1.89 -6.69
CA TYR A 136 -8.51 2.61 -7.88
C TYR A 136 -10.01 2.46 -8.05
N LEU A 137 -10.51 1.23 -8.00
CA LEU A 137 -11.92 0.92 -8.21
C LEU A 137 -12.82 1.50 -7.11
N ALA A 138 -12.33 1.58 -5.88
CA ALA A 138 -13.05 2.20 -4.76
C ALA A 138 -13.10 3.73 -4.90
N GLU A 139 -11.96 4.37 -5.15
CA GLU A 139 -11.87 5.83 -5.26
C GLU A 139 -12.65 6.41 -6.44
N THR A 140 -12.87 5.61 -7.47
CA THR A 140 -13.61 6.01 -8.67
C THR A 140 -15.03 5.44 -8.73
N ALA A 141 -15.58 4.91 -7.62
CA ALA A 141 -16.83 4.14 -7.61
C ALA A 141 -18.03 4.93 -8.17
N ASP A 142 -18.15 6.19 -7.79
CA ASP A 142 -19.29 7.04 -8.09
C ASP A 142 -19.07 7.93 -9.33
N THR A 143 -18.08 7.60 -10.16
CA THR A 143 -17.78 8.40 -11.37
C THR A 143 -18.87 8.24 -12.44
N GLU A 144 -19.23 9.36 -13.08
CA GLU A 144 -20.05 9.40 -14.29
C GLU A 144 -19.23 9.69 -15.55
N ASP A 145 -17.94 9.96 -15.39
CA ASP A 145 -17.01 10.26 -16.48
C ASP A 145 -16.75 9.01 -17.32
N GLN A 146 -17.07 9.08 -18.63
CA GLN A 146 -16.92 7.98 -19.56
C GLN A 146 -15.47 7.52 -19.75
N GLU A 147 -14.52 8.43 -19.65
CA GLU A 147 -13.09 8.11 -19.72
C GLU A 147 -12.68 7.31 -18.49
N VAL A 148 -13.08 7.75 -17.30
CA VAL A 148 -12.80 7.04 -16.05
C VAL A 148 -13.52 5.69 -16.00
N LEU A 149 -14.73 5.58 -16.55
CA LEU A 149 -15.43 4.29 -16.68
C LEU A 149 -14.65 3.31 -17.57
N THR A 150 -14.00 3.80 -18.62
CA THR A 150 -13.11 2.99 -19.47
C THR A 150 -11.89 2.53 -18.67
N TYR A 151 -11.23 3.43 -17.95
CA TYR A 151 -10.10 3.11 -17.08
C TYR A 151 -10.47 2.07 -16.01
N ARG A 152 -11.67 2.14 -15.45
CA ARG A 152 -12.17 1.12 -14.51
C ARG A 152 -12.26 -0.27 -15.13
N ALA A 153 -12.61 -0.36 -16.43
CA ALA A 153 -12.62 -1.65 -17.13
C ALA A 153 -11.20 -2.19 -17.28
N GLU A 154 -10.23 -1.35 -17.65
CA GLU A 154 -8.82 -1.71 -17.73
C GLU A 154 -8.27 -2.19 -16.39
N VAL A 155 -8.56 -1.46 -15.31
CA VAL A 155 -8.12 -1.84 -13.95
C VAL A 155 -8.75 -3.16 -13.49
N ARG A 156 -10.01 -3.45 -13.87
CA ARG A 156 -10.61 -4.76 -13.60
C ARG A 156 -9.88 -5.88 -14.34
N PHE A 157 -9.50 -5.63 -15.59
CA PHE A 157 -8.68 -6.56 -16.35
C PHE A 157 -7.33 -6.79 -15.68
N MET A 158 -6.62 -5.73 -15.31
CA MET A 158 -5.33 -5.83 -14.62
C MET A 158 -5.44 -6.61 -13.30
N ARG A 159 -6.48 -6.35 -12.51
CA ARG A 159 -6.74 -7.11 -11.28
C ARG A 159 -6.96 -8.59 -11.55
N ALA A 160 -7.72 -8.93 -12.58
CA ALA A 160 -7.94 -10.33 -12.97
C ALA A 160 -6.64 -10.98 -13.44
N PHE A 161 -5.81 -10.26 -14.19
CA PHE A 161 -4.49 -10.72 -14.61
C PHE A 161 -3.57 -11.03 -13.43
N TYR A 162 -3.48 -10.13 -12.45
CA TYR A 162 -2.68 -10.38 -11.23
C TYR A 162 -3.19 -11.58 -10.43
N LEU A 163 -4.51 -11.72 -10.30
CA LEU A 163 -5.10 -12.87 -9.60
C LEU A 163 -4.91 -14.18 -10.37
N PHE A 164 -4.89 -14.13 -11.70
CA PHE A 164 -4.58 -15.30 -12.53
C PHE A 164 -3.15 -15.79 -12.23
N GLN A 165 -2.16 -14.89 -12.22
CA GLN A 165 -0.78 -15.22 -11.88
C GLN A 165 -0.60 -15.70 -10.44
N PHE A 166 -1.55 -15.43 -9.57
CA PHE A 166 -1.55 -15.90 -8.19
C PHE A 166 -2.03 -17.35 -8.05
N ILE A 167 -2.88 -17.78 -8.97
CA ILE A 167 -3.49 -19.14 -8.95
C ILE A 167 -2.58 -20.15 -9.67
N ASP A 168 -1.83 -19.69 -10.66
CA ASP A 168 -0.92 -20.50 -11.46
C ASP A 168 0.35 -20.84 -10.69
#